data_2a16eddc604c72931474af76901a4ca0
#
_entry.id   2a16eddc604c72931474af76901a4ca0
#
_cell.length_a   1.000
_cell.length_b   1.000
_cell.length_c   1.000
_cell.angle_alpha   90.00
_cell.angle_beta   90.00
_cell.angle_gamma   90.00
#
_symmetry.space_group_name_H-M   'P 1'
#
loop_
_entity.id
_entity.type
_entity.pdbx_description
1 polymer ?
#
loop_
_entity_poly.entity_id
_entity_poly.type
_entity_poly.pdbx_seq_one_letter_code
_entity_poly.pdbx_strand_id
1 'polypeptide(L)'
;MSTRSRLLAAASALVVVSNTAVAESPNLGRMVSPEEITSWDISIGPDGAGLPPGSGTPKQGEAVYTAKCLVCHGEKGAGQPNDALVGGRGTLAGDQSPVKTIGSFWPYATTLFDYVRRAMPLNESKSLANDEVYSVVAYLLQLNGVIGENETINAQTLPKVRMPNRDGFITFSRGK
;
A
#
# COMPACT_ATOMS: atom_id res chain seq x y z
N MET A 1 13.89 78.99 51.53
CA MET A 1 13.16 79.27 50.27
C MET A 1 13.41 78.16 49.34
N SER A 2 12.40 77.45 48.97
CA SER A 2 12.38 76.16 48.31
C SER A 2 12.56 76.22 46.82
N THR A 3 13.54 75.50 46.28
CA THR A 3 13.70 75.31 44.82
C THR A 3 13.30 73.89 44.48
N ARG A 4 12.11 73.79 43.91
CA ARG A 4 11.63 72.47 43.42
C ARG A 4 12.25 72.12 42.07
N SER A 5 13.20 71.14 42.08
CA SER A 5 13.67 70.50 40.86
C SER A 5 12.59 69.66 40.28
N ARG A 6 12.15 69.93 39.10
CA ARG A 6 11.29 69.05 38.30
C ARG A 6 12.18 68.06 37.52
N LEU A 7 12.24 66.83 37.95
CA LEU A 7 12.82 65.74 37.16
C LEU A 7 11.81 65.32 36.10
N LEU A 8 12.09 65.66 34.83
CA LEU A 8 11.42 65.09 33.67
C LEU A 8 11.97 63.69 33.43
N ALA A 9 11.19 62.67 33.74
CA ALA A 9 11.48 61.31 33.35
C ALA A 9 11.11 61.12 31.87
N ALA A 10 12.12 61.06 31.01
CA ALA A 10 11.93 60.67 29.61
C ALA A 10 11.76 59.15 29.53
N ALA A 11 10.53 58.67 29.36
CA ALA A 11 10.25 57.27 29.07
C ALA A 11 10.59 56.98 27.61
N SER A 12 11.74 56.43 27.36
CA SER A 12 12.11 55.89 26.04
C SER A 12 11.35 54.57 25.79
N ALA A 13 10.28 54.64 25.02
CA ALA A 13 9.59 53.46 24.54
C ALA A 13 10.47 52.76 23.49
N LEU A 14 11.09 51.68 23.88
CA LEU A 14 11.83 50.81 22.98
C LEU A 14 10.81 49.99 22.16
N VAL A 15 10.53 50.42 20.92
CA VAL A 15 9.72 49.65 19.99
C VAL A 15 10.56 48.52 19.47
N VAL A 16 10.39 47.33 20.02
CA VAL A 16 10.97 46.09 19.49
C VAL A 16 10.16 45.76 18.24
N VAL A 17 10.68 46.14 17.07
CA VAL A 17 10.17 45.63 15.79
C VAL A 17 10.59 44.18 15.66
N SER A 18 9.70 43.26 16.02
CA SER A 18 9.88 41.86 15.75
C SER A 18 9.80 41.65 14.25
N ASN A 19 10.94 41.65 13.56
CA ASN A 19 11.03 41.13 12.22
C ASN A 19 10.73 39.62 12.29
N THR A 20 9.50 39.23 12.00
CA THR A 20 9.18 37.86 11.66
C THR A 20 9.89 37.57 10.34
N ALA A 21 11.08 37.00 10.41
CA ALA A 21 11.72 36.41 9.23
C ALA A 21 10.80 35.29 8.78
N VAL A 22 10.00 35.56 7.73
CA VAL A 22 9.34 34.50 6.99
C VAL A 22 10.49 33.74 6.32
N ALA A 23 10.77 32.56 6.85
CA ALA A 23 11.72 31.67 6.22
C ALA A 23 11.12 31.28 4.85
N GLU A 24 11.57 31.95 3.79
CA GLU A 24 11.23 31.52 2.45
C GLU A 24 11.78 30.10 2.23
N SER A 25 10.91 29.24 1.74
CA SER A 25 11.32 27.90 1.32
C SER A 25 12.48 28.06 0.31
N PRO A 26 13.56 27.25 0.43
CA PRO A 26 14.75 27.41 -0.40
C PRO A 26 14.52 27.12 -1.89
N ASN A 27 13.28 27.09 -2.38
CA ASN A 27 12.88 26.85 -3.78
C ASN A 27 13.64 25.70 -4.45
N LEU A 28 13.87 24.61 -3.68
CA LEU A 28 14.51 23.39 -4.18
C LEU A 28 13.48 22.57 -4.96
N GLY A 29 13.90 22.11 -6.14
CA GLY A 29 13.08 21.30 -7.01
C GLY A 29 12.28 22.15 -8.02
N ARG A 30 11.44 21.46 -8.79
CA ARG A 30 10.52 22.02 -9.77
C ARG A 30 9.14 21.43 -9.62
N MET A 31 8.13 22.13 -10.09
CA MET A 31 6.81 21.55 -10.25
C MET A 31 6.86 20.38 -11.25
N VAL A 32 6.28 19.27 -10.86
CA VAL A 32 6.19 18.07 -11.68
C VAL A 32 4.92 18.15 -12.52
N SER A 33 4.97 17.77 -13.82
CA SER A 33 3.79 17.78 -14.66
C SER A 33 2.84 16.61 -14.33
N PRO A 34 1.54 16.73 -14.62
CA PRO A 34 0.59 15.60 -14.44
C PRO A 34 1.02 14.34 -15.21
N GLU A 35 1.60 14.48 -16.38
CA GLU A 35 2.09 13.37 -17.21
C GLU A 35 3.27 12.67 -16.54
N GLU A 36 4.15 13.42 -15.93
CA GLU A 36 5.27 12.90 -15.16
C GLU A 36 4.78 12.13 -13.93
N ILE A 37 3.81 12.68 -13.20
CA ILE A 37 3.17 11.99 -12.06
C ILE A 37 2.55 10.68 -12.52
N THR A 38 1.78 10.68 -13.59
CA THR A 38 1.11 9.49 -14.13
C THR A 38 2.08 8.36 -14.46
N SER A 39 3.28 8.68 -14.92
CA SER A 39 4.31 7.67 -15.24
C SER A 39 4.89 6.97 -14.00
N TRP A 40 4.82 7.62 -12.84
CA TRP A 40 5.32 7.11 -11.56
C TRP A 40 4.22 6.53 -10.67
N ASP A 41 3.00 7.05 -10.82
CA ASP A 41 1.86 6.62 -10.00
C ASP A 41 1.27 5.34 -10.56
N ILE A 42 1.73 4.22 -10.02
CA ILE A 42 1.18 2.89 -10.27
C ILE A 42 0.36 2.37 -9.09
N SER A 43 -0.02 3.24 -8.18
CA SER A 43 -0.76 2.90 -6.96
C SER A 43 -2.16 2.38 -7.28
N ILE A 44 -2.58 1.35 -6.54
CA ILE A 44 -3.90 0.74 -6.70
C ILE A 44 -4.67 0.85 -5.39
N GLY A 45 -5.82 1.49 -5.46
CA GLY A 45 -6.71 1.64 -4.30
C GLY A 45 -7.45 0.35 -3.95
N PRO A 46 -7.95 0.25 -2.71
CA PRO A 46 -8.79 -0.87 -2.28
C PRO A 46 -10.06 -1.05 -3.13
N ASP A 47 -10.56 0.03 -3.71
CA ASP A 47 -11.72 0.12 -4.61
C ASP A 47 -11.39 -0.27 -6.06
N GLY A 48 -10.10 -0.48 -6.36
CA GLY A 48 -9.62 -0.80 -7.70
C GLY A 48 -9.20 0.41 -8.53
N ALA A 49 -9.23 1.62 -7.97
CA ALA A 49 -8.67 2.78 -8.65
C ALA A 49 -7.20 2.53 -9.01
N GLY A 50 -6.79 2.80 -10.24
CA GLY A 50 -5.44 2.55 -10.73
C GLY A 50 -5.17 1.15 -11.29
N LEU A 51 -6.14 0.23 -11.26
CA LEU A 51 -5.98 -1.08 -11.90
C LEU A 51 -5.81 -0.93 -13.42
N PRO A 52 -4.75 -1.50 -14.00
CA PRO A 52 -4.53 -1.44 -15.42
C PRO A 52 -5.50 -2.37 -16.17
N PRO A 53 -5.68 -2.17 -17.50
CA PRO A 53 -6.36 -3.14 -18.34
C PRO A 53 -5.62 -4.47 -18.34
N GLY A 54 -6.40 -5.57 -18.43
CA GLY A 54 -5.89 -6.94 -18.44
C GLY A 54 -6.83 -7.89 -17.73
N SER A 55 -6.53 -9.19 -17.79
CA SER A 55 -7.29 -10.24 -17.14
C SER A 55 -6.46 -11.51 -16.93
N GLY A 56 -6.91 -12.38 -16.05
CA GLY A 56 -6.28 -13.69 -15.82
C GLY A 56 -7.19 -14.68 -15.12
N THR A 57 -6.86 -15.94 -15.28
CA THR A 57 -7.54 -17.08 -14.66
C THR A 57 -6.58 -17.85 -13.75
N PRO A 58 -7.07 -18.64 -12.77
CA PRO A 58 -6.21 -19.50 -11.95
C PRO A 58 -5.34 -20.44 -12.77
N LYS A 59 -5.88 -21.04 -13.82
CA LYS A 59 -5.13 -21.94 -14.70
C LYS A 59 -3.95 -21.26 -15.41
N GLN A 60 -4.14 -20.04 -15.89
CA GLN A 60 -3.04 -19.23 -16.47
C GLN A 60 -2.02 -18.85 -15.38
N GLY A 61 -2.50 -18.52 -14.20
CA GLY A 61 -1.67 -18.12 -13.06
C GLY A 61 -0.79 -19.23 -12.53
N GLU A 62 -1.20 -20.49 -12.61
CA GLU A 62 -0.38 -21.65 -12.24
C GLU A 62 0.91 -21.70 -13.06
N ALA A 63 0.83 -21.44 -14.37
CA ALA A 63 2.01 -21.41 -15.22
C ALA A 63 2.97 -20.25 -14.85
N VAL A 64 2.43 -19.06 -14.60
CA VAL A 64 3.21 -17.90 -14.14
C VAL A 64 3.85 -18.19 -12.79
N TYR A 65 3.07 -18.72 -11.84
CA TYR A 65 3.56 -19.08 -10.51
C TYR A 65 4.71 -20.08 -10.57
N THR A 66 4.57 -21.14 -11.36
CA THR A 66 5.60 -22.16 -11.51
C THR A 66 6.89 -21.57 -12.08
N ALA A 67 6.80 -20.69 -13.05
CA ALA A 67 7.95 -20.08 -13.70
C ALA A 67 8.65 -19.01 -12.86
N LYS A 68 7.91 -18.24 -12.05
CA LYS A 68 8.40 -16.99 -11.46
C LYS A 68 8.35 -16.95 -9.92
N CYS A 69 7.55 -17.80 -9.26
CA CYS A 69 7.28 -17.70 -7.83
C CYS A 69 7.67 -18.94 -7.04
N LEU A 70 7.57 -20.12 -7.67
CA LEU A 70 7.75 -21.42 -7.05
C LEU A 70 9.06 -21.56 -6.28
N VAL A 71 10.17 -21.12 -6.88
CA VAL A 71 11.52 -21.28 -6.30
C VAL A 71 11.66 -20.61 -4.93
N CYS A 72 10.89 -19.55 -4.67
CA CYS A 72 10.93 -18.82 -3.42
C CYS A 72 9.77 -19.16 -2.48
N HIS A 73 8.57 -19.40 -3.00
CA HIS A 73 7.36 -19.59 -2.20
C HIS A 73 6.89 -21.01 -2.08
N GLY A 74 7.63 -21.98 -2.64
CA GLY A 74 7.35 -23.39 -2.55
C GLY A 74 6.15 -23.83 -3.38
N GLU A 75 5.94 -25.13 -3.40
CA GLU A 75 4.83 -25.73 -4.15
C GLU A 75 3.48 -25.23 -3.61
N LYS A 76 2.63 -24.78 -4.51
CA LYS A 76 1.29 -24.23 -4.17
C LYS A 76 1.29 -23.15 -3.08
N GLY A 77 2.38 -22.41 -2.95
CA GLY A 77 2.47 -21.33 -1.97
C GLY A 77 2.64 -21.77 -0.52
N ALA A 78 3.12 -22.98 -0.30
CA ALA A 78 3.31 -23.56 1.04
C ALA A 78 4.44 -22.88 1.85
N GLY A 79 5.26 -22.07 1.19
CA GLY A 79 6.44 -21.44 1.79
C GLY A 79 7.72 -22.24 1.55
N GLN A 80 8.84 -21.66 1.90
CA GLN A 80 10.20 -22.20 1.76
C GLN A 80 10.85 -21.92 0.39
N PRO A 81 11.99 -21.20 0.39
CA PRO A 81 12.63 -20.63 1.60
C PRO A 81 11.93 -19.37 2.16
N ASN A 82 11.03 -18.73 1.41
CA ASN A 82 10.31 -17.54 1.86
C ASN A 82 8.95 -17.88 2.47
N ASP A 83 8.24 -16.86 2.98
CA ASP A 83 6.96 -16.99 3.67
C ASP A 83 5.90 -17.71 2.83
N ALA A 84 5.05 -18.47 3.52
CA ALA A 84 3.88 -19.09 2.93
C ALA A 84 2.88 -18.04 2.41
N LEU A 85 2.31 -18.29 1.24
CA LEU A 85 1.29 -17.47 0.62
C LEU A 85 -0.13 -18.02 0.83
N VAL A 86 -0.22 -19.28 1.25
CA VAL A 86 -1.46 -20.05 1.36
C VAL A 86 -1.65 -20.59 2.77
N GLY A 87 -2.90 -20.63 3.23
CA GLY A 87 -3.28 -21.19 4.52
C GLY A 87 -3.53 -20.15 5.61
N GLY A 88 -3.40 -20.54 6.88
CA GLY A 88 -3.52 -19.67 8.05
C GLY A 88 -4.93 -19.13 8.34
N ARG A 89 -5.98 -19.55 7.61
CA ARG A 89 -7.35 -19.11 7.84
C ARG A 89 -7.78 -19.47 9.27
N GLY A 90 -8.33 -18.50 9.99
CA GLY A 90 -8.79 -18.66 11.39
C GLY A 90 -7.70 -18.55 12.45
N THR A 91 -6.41 -18.46 12.09
CA THR A 91 -5.32 -18.41 13.07
C THR A 91 -5.11 -17.02 13.68
N LEU A 92 -5.68 -15.96 13.10
CA LEU A 92 -5.45 -14.58 13.56
C LEU A 92 -6.09 -14.27 14.93
N ALA A 93 -7.13 -15.00 15.31
CA ALA A 93 -7.88 -14.81 16.55
C ALA A 93 -7.76 -15.99 17.53
N GLY A 94 -6.82 -16.89 17.32
CA GLY A 94 -6.60 -18.07 18.15
C GLY A 94 -5.48 -17.90 19.16
N ASP A 95 -5.33 -18.90 20.05
CA ASP A 95 -4.28 -18.95 21.07
C ASP A 95 -2.89 -19.33 20.49
N GLN A 96 -2.84 -19.69 19.22
CA GLN A 96 -1.60 -20.04 18.52
C GLN A 96 -1.00 -18.81 17.81
N SER A 97 0.28 -18.90 17.50
CA SER A 97 0.94 -17.87 16.70
C SER A 97 0.23 -17.68 15.36
N PRO A 98 -0.20 -16.47 15.01
CA PRO A 98 -0.95 -16.22 13.80
C PRO A 98 -0.11 -16.47 12.54
N VAL A 99 -0.65 -17.26 11.62
CA VAL A 99 -0.06 -17.50 10.30
C VAL A 99 -0.64 -16.50 9.30
N LYS A 100 0.16 -15.51 8.94
CA LYS A 100 -0.25 -14.40 8.07
C LYS A 100 0.04 -14.73 6.61
N THR A 101 -1.00 -15.01 5.85
CA THR A 101 -0.94 -15.32 4.41
C THR A 101 -1.92 -14.46 3.63
N ILE A 102 -1.99 -14.65 2.32
CA ILE A 102 -3.01 -14.04 1.47
C ILE A 102 -4.42 -14.45 1.96
N GLY A 103 -4.61 -15.71 2.32
CA GLY A 103 -5.91 -16.26 2.72
C GLY A 103 -6.32 -15.96 4.15
N SER A 104 -5.42 -15.50 5.01
CA SER A 104 -5.71 -15.23 6.41
C SER A 104 -5.67 -13.74 6.77
N PHE A 105 -4.71 -12.98 6.23
CA PHE A 105 -4.37 -11.65 6.73
C PHE A 105 -4.79 -10.51 5.79
N TRP A 106 -4.64 -10.65 4.49
CA TRP A 106 -4.82 -9.57 3.54
C TRP A 106 -6.30 -9.15 3.41
N PRO A 107 -6.65 -7.86 3.57
CA PRO A 107 -8.04 -7.40 3.57
C PRO A 107 -8.60 -7.15 2.17
N TYR A 108 -7.74 -6.92 1.16
CA TYR A 108 -8.14 -6.58 -0.20
C TYR A 108 -7.34 -7.36 -1.24
N ALA A 109 -8.03 -7.91 -2.23
CA ALA A 109 -7.38 -8.57 -3.37
C ALA A 109 -6.63 -7.57 -4.28
N THR A 110 -7.09 -6.32 -4.31
CA THR A 110 -6.41 -5.22 -5.02
C THR A 110 -5.06 -4.88 -4.43
N THR A 111 -4.91 -4.96 -3.11
CA THR A 111 -3.60 -4.80 -2.44
C THR A 111 -2.63 -5.92 -2.83
N LEU A 112 -3.13 -7.16 -2.97
CA LEU A 112 -2.30 -8.26 -3.47
C LEU A 112 -1.80 -7.98 -4.89
N PHE A 113 -2.69 -7.51 -5.77
CA PHE A 113 -2.32 -7.13 -7.13
C PHE A 113 -1.25 -6.03 -7.14
N ASP A 114 -1.46 -4.97 -6.38
CA ASP A 114 -0.49 -3.85 -6.27
C ASP A 114 0.87 -4.33 -5.80
N TYR A 115 0.91 -5.18 -4.78
CA TYR A 115 2.15 -5.72 -4.24
C TYR A 115 2.89 -6.61 -5.25
N VAL A 116 2.19 -7.53 -5.89
CA VAL A 116 2.78 -8.40 -6.91
C VAL A 116 3.32 -7.59 -8.09
N ARG A 117 2.52 -6.66 -8.63
CA ARG A 117 2.92 -5.80 -9.74
C ARG A 117 4.15 -4.97 -9.43
N ARG A 118 4.23 -4.47 -8.20
CA ARG A 118 5.26 -3.53 -7.75
C ARG A 118 6.56 -4.19 -7.33
N ALA A 119 6.48 -5.32 -6.63
CA ALA A 119 7.58 -5.88 -5.86
C ALA A 119 7.96 -7.31 -6.24
N MET A 120 7.12 -8.06 -6.96
CA MET A 120 7.37 -9.47 -7.28
C MET A 120 7.50 -9.70 -8.80
N PRO A 121 8.37 -10.65 -9.22
CA PRO A 121 9.38 -11.37 -8.42
C PRO A 121 10.43 -10.44 -7.81
N LEU A 122 10.91 -10.73 -6.60
CA LEU A 122 11.81 -9.83 -5.87
C LEU A 122 13.10 -9.48 -6.63
N ASN A 123 13.65 -10.43 -7.40
CA ASN A 123 14.86 -10.26 -8.21
C ASN A 123 14.58 -9.54 -9.56
N GLU A 124 13.31 -9.43 -9.96
CA GLU A 124 12.89 -8.82 -11.22
C GLU A 124 11.59 -8.00 -11.02
N SER A 125 11.57 -7.11 -10.04
CA SER A 125 10.39 -6.31 -9.73
C SER A 125 9.89 -5.53 -10.95
N LYS A 126 8.55 -5.46 -11.13
CA LYS A 126 7.86 -4.83 -12.27
C LYS A 126 8.09 -5.53 -13.64
N SER A 127 8.59 -6.76 -13.65
CA SER A 127 8.84 -7.51 -14.89
C SER A 127 7.59 -8.22 -15.45
N LEU A 128 6.55 -8.42 -14.62
CA LEU A 128 5.33 -9.11 -15.04
C LEU A 128 4.43 -8.18 -15.87
N ALA A 129 3.91 -8.71 -16.97
CA ALA A 129 2.83 -8.07 -17.70
C ALA A 129 1.53 -8.03 -16.89
N ASN A 130 0.61 -7.11 -17.19
CA ASN A 130 -0.64 -6.97 -16.45
C ASN A 130 -1.44 -8.28 -16.39
N ASP A 131 -1.55 -9.00 -17.51
CA ASP A 131 -2.26 -10.28 -17.57
C ASP A 131 -1.58 -11.36 -16.72
N GLU A 132 -0.25 -11.35 -16.62
CA GLU A 132 0.48 -12.27 -15.74
C GLU A 132 0.21 -11.94 -14.27
N VAL A 133 0.16 -10.65 -13.90
CA VAL A 133 -0.19 -10.24 -12.54
C VAL A 133 -1.63 -10.66 -12.19
N TYR A 134 -2.61 -10.39 -13.08
CA TYR A 134 -3.99 -10.87 -12.87
C TYR A 134 -4.04 -12.38 -12.73
N SER A 135 -3.34 -13.10 -13.57
CA SER A 135 -3.33 -14.56 -13.58
C SER A 135 -2.76 -15.14 -12.30
N VAL A 136 -1.57 -14.69 -11.86
CA VAL A 136 -0.95 -15.20 -10.63
C VAL A 136 -1.75 -14.81 -9.39
N VAL A 137 -2.36 -13.63 -9.36
CA VAL A 137 -3.28 -13.21 -8.29
C VAL A 137 -4.50 -14.13 -8.27
N ALA A 138 -5.11 -14.44 -9.42
CA ALA A 138 -6.22 -15.39 -9.51
C ALA A 138 -5.84 -16.77 -8.96
N TYR A 139 -4.68 -17.29 -9.33
CA TYR A 139 -4.18 -18.58 -8.83
C TYR A 139 -4.00 -18.57 -7.31
N LEU A 140 -3.37 -17.56 -6.75
CA LEU A 140 -3.17 -17.43 -5.30
C LEU A 140 -4.49 -17.28 -4.53
N LEU A 141 -5.46 -16.56 -5.08
CA LEU A 141 -6.80 -16.45 -4.51
C LEU A 141 -7.54 -17.80 -4.54
N GLN A 142 -7.42 -18.54 -5.64
CA GLN A 142 -8.01 -19.87 -5.79
C GLN A 142 -7.38 -20.88 -4.81
N LEU A 143 -6.04 -20.92 -4.69
CA LEU A 143 -5.35 -21.76 -3.73
C LEU A 143 -5.78 -21.52 -2.27
N ASN A 144 -6.16 -20.28 -1.94
CA ASN A 144 -6.69 -19.90 -0.64
C ASN A 144 -8.22 -20.12 -0.52
N GLY A 145 -8.89 -20.66 -1.55
CA GLY A 145 -10.33 -20.89 -1.55
C GLY A 145 -11.15 -19.60 -1.49
N VAL A 146 -10.61 -18.49 -2.01
CA VAL A 146 -11.28 -17.18 -2.05
C VAL A 146 -12.12 -17.04 -3.31
N ILE A 147 -11.66 -17.59 -4.42
CA ILE A 147 -12.39 -17.65 -5.70
C ILE A 147 -12.42 -19.09 -6.23
N GLY A 148 -13.29 -19.35 -7.20
CA GLY A 148 -13.39 -20.63 -7.90
C GLY A 148 -12.28 -20.79 -8.97
N GLU A 149 -12.03 -22.03 -9.39
CA GLU A 149 -10.96 -22.36 -10.35
C GLU A 149 -11.20 -21.82 -11.77
N ASN A 150 -12.46 -21.56 -12.14
CA ASN A 150 -12.87 -21.10 -13.47
C ASN A 150 -13.16 -19.58 -13.51
N GLU A 151 -12.91 -18.87 -12.42
CA GLU A 151 -13.16 -17.43 -12.37
C GLU A 151 -12.10 -16.65 -13.17
N THR A 152 -12.56 -15.56 -13.78
CA THR A 152 -11.68 -14.60 -14.47
C THR A 152 -11.57 -13.33 -13.64
N ILE A 153 -10.35 -12.96 -13.33
CA ILE A 153 -10.04 -11.72 -12.59
C ILE A 153 -9.57 -10.64 -13.57
N ASN A 154 -10.11 -9.45 -13.41
CA ASN A 154 -9.77 -8.24 -14.18
C ASN A 154 -10.04 -6.98 -13.34
N ALA A 155 -9.89 -5.79 -13.92
CA ALA A 155 -10.09 -4.52 -13.22
C ALA A 155 -11.52 -4.35 -12.64
N GLN A 156 -12.55 -5.00 -13.22
CA GLN A 156 -13.93 -4.90 -12.78
C GLN A 156 -14.30 -5.95 -11.71
N THR A 157 -13.65 -7.12 -11.74
CA THR A 157 -13.98 -8.23 -10.85
C THR A 157 -13.10 -8.27 -9.59
N LEU A 158 -11.82 -7.92 -9.70
CA LEU A 158 -10.86 -7.98 -8.60
C LEU A 158 -11.29 -7.15 -7.36
N PRO A 159 -11.79 -5.90 -7.48
CA PRO A 159 -12.24 -5.12 -6.32
C PRO A 159 -13.45 -5.74 -5.59
N LYS A 160 -14.20 -6.61 -6.27
CA LYS A 160 -15.40 -7.27 -5.72
C LYS A 160 -15.07 -8.55 -4.94
N VAL A 161 -13.84 -9.05 -5.04
CA VAL A 161 -13.39 -10.24 -4.31
C VAL A 161 -13.45 -9.96 -2.81
N ARG A 162 -14.22 -10.79 -2.08
CA ARG A 162 -14.33 -10.66 -0.63
C ARG A 162 -13.26 -11.50 0.06
N MET A 163 -12.24 -10.82 0.55
CA MET A 163 -11.16 -11.46 1.29
C MET A 163 -11.64 -11.90 2.68
N PRO A 164 -11.12 -13.03 3.22
CA PRO A 164 -11.55 -13.55 4.53
C PRO A 164 -11.36 -12.56 5.69
N ASN A 165 -10.31 -11.74 5.63
CA ASN A 165 -9.99 -10.74 6.67
C ASN A 165 -10.41 -9.31 6.29
N ARG A 166 -11.43 -9.18 5.42
CA ARG A 166 -11.91 -7.87 4.92
C ARG A 166 -12.21 -6.88 6.04
N ASP A 167 -12.82 -7.37 7.10
CA ASP A 167 -13.33 -6.56 8.20
C ASP A 167 -12.52 -6.75 9.50
N GLY A 168 -11.36 -7.44 9.43
CA GLY A 168 -10.53 -7.78 10.60
C GLY A 168 -9.57 -6.68 11.06
N PHE A 169 -9.47 -5.56 10.33
CA PHE A 169 -8.63 -4.44 10.70
C PHE A 169 -9.43 -3.38 11.45
N ILE A 170 -8.93 -3.01 12.63
CA ILE A 170 -9.49 -1.90 13.41
C ILE A 170 -8.75 -0.63 13.02
N THR A 171 -9.49 0.34 12.47
CA THR A 171 -8.94 1.66 12.20
C THR A 171 -8.87 2.45 13.49
N PHE A 172 -7.66 2.78 13.92
CA PHE A 172 -7.45 3.69 15.04
C PHE A 172 -7.66 5.13 14.55
N SER A 173 -8.84 5.70 14.83
CA SER A 173 -9.03 7.14 14.71
C SER A 173 -8.52 7.79 16.00
N ARG A 174 -7.47 8.63 15.91
CA ARG A 174 -7.18 9.58 17.00
C ARG A 174 -8.44 10.43 17.16
N GLY A 175 -9.09 10.30 18.31
CA GLY A 175 -10.21 11.19 18.66
C GLY A 175 -9.79 12.64 18.46
N LYS A 176 -10.64 13.41 17.79
CA LYS A 176 -10.50 14.87 17.67
C LYS A 176 -10.72 15.48 19.02
#